data_fcc0980eb0ff2e6e1eb8596e7b10e36e
#
_entry.id   fcc0980eb0ff2e6e1eb8596e7b10e36e
#
_cell.length_a   1.000
_cell.length_b   1.000
_cell.length_c   1.000
_cell.angle_alpha   90.00
_cell.angle_beta   90.00
_cell.angle_gamma   90.00
#
_symmetry.space_group_name_H-M   'P 1'
#
loop_
_entity.id
_entity.type
_entity.pdbx_description
1 polymer ?
#
loop_
_entity_poly.entity_id
_entity_poly.type
_entity_poly.pdbx_seq_one_letter_code
_entity_poly.pdbx_strand_id
1 'polypeptide(L)'
;MDKTSDEIITKLKAIVKPYVNNAKGLDNLNPKTEFIKDLEINSANLVDVILDVEDEFDIRIENDEMEKMLSVGASLEIIKSKIK
;
A
#
# COMPACT_ATOMS: atom_id res chain seq x y z
N MET A 1 -1.50 14.99 -8.33
CA MET A 1 -0.45 13.96 -8.22
C MET A 1 0.09 13.65 -9.60
N ASP A 2 1.31 13.20 -9.66
CA ASP A 2 1.88 12.83 -10.95
C ASP A 2 1.33 11.48 -11.42
N LYS A 3 1.56 11.17 -12.70
CA LYS A 3 1.05 9.95 -13.32
C LYS A 3 1.57 8.68 -12.63
N THR A 4 2.84 8.70 -12.19
CA THR A 4 3.45 7.56 -11.53
C THR A 4 2.75 7.27 -10.21
N SER A 5 2.45 8.32 -9.43
CA SER A 5 1.73 8.17 -8.16
C SER A 5 0.34 7.56 -8.38
N ASP A 6 -0.37 8.03 -9.40
CA ASP A 6 -1.71 7.51 -9.72
C ASP A 6 -1.66 6.04 -10.10
N GLU A 7 -0.67 5.64 -10.89
CA GLU A 7 -0.49 4.23 -11.26
C GLU A 7 -0.21 3.36 -10.05
N ILE A 8 0.66 3.83 -9.16
CA ILE A 8 1.01 3.08 -7.95
C ILE A 8 -0.22 2.94 -7.04
N ILE A 9 -0.97 4.01 -6.85
CA ILE A 9 -2.18 3.99 -6.02
C ILE A 9 -3.21 3.03 -6.61
N THR A 10 -3.39 3.03 -7.92
CA THR A 10 -4.31 2.11 -8.59
C THR A 10 -3.91 0.66 -8.34
N LYS A 11 -2.63 0.35 -8.43
CA LYS A 11 -2.13 -1.00 -8.17
C LYS A 11 -2.27 -1.38 -6.70
N LEU A 12 -1.95 -0.45 -5.80
CA LEU A 12 -2.14 -0.67 -4.37
C LEU A 12 -3.58 -0.97 -4.02
N LYS A 13 -4.50 -0.25 -4.63
CA LYS A 13 -5.93 -0.46 -4.42
C LYS A 13 -6.33 -1.89 -4.79
N ALA A 14 -5.85 -2.36 -5.93
CA ALA A 14 -6.12 -3.73 -6.37
C ALA A 14 -5.49 -4.77 -5.44
N ILE A 15 -4.28 -4.49 -4.96
CA ILE A 15 -3.55 -5.40 -4.07
C ILE A 15 -4.27 -5.54 -2.73
N VAL A 16 -4.70 -4.42 -2.13
CA VAL A 16 -5.30 -4.44 -0.79
C VAL A 16 -6.76 -4.89 -0.79
N LYS A 17 -7.43 -4.81 -1.92
CA LYS A 17 -8.86 -5.10 -2.02
C LYS A 17 -9.28 -6.41 -1.33
N PRO A 18 -8.58 -7.55 -1.53
CA PRO A 18 -8.98 -8.80 -0.87
C PRO A 18 -8.83 -8.77 0.66
N TYR A 19 -8.05 -7.85 1.19
CA TYR A 19 -7.75 -7.78 2.62
C TYR A 19 -8.54 -6.71 3.36
N VAL A 20 -9.18 -5.80 2.63
CA VAL A 20 -9.88 -4.66 3.22
C VAL A 20 -11.20 -5.07 3.83
N ASN A 21 -11.43 -4.66 5.08
CA ASN A 21 -12.70 -4.89 5.78
C ASN A 21 -13.58 -3.65 5.78
N ASN A 22 -13.06 -2.51 5.33
CA ASN A 22 -13.80 -1.26 5.22
C ASN A 22 -13.77 -0.77 3.77
N ALA A 23 -14.78 -1.16 3.00
CA ALA A 23 -14.86 -0.82 1.58
C ALA A 23 -14.94 0.69 1.33
N LYS A 24 -15.51 1.45 2.28
CA LYS A 24 -15.60 2.90 2.15
C LYS A 24 -14.22 3.54 2.15
N GLY A 25 -13.30 3.03 2.97
CA GLY A 25 -11.93 3.51 2.97
C GLY A 25 -11.25 3.25 1.64
N LEU A 26 -11.54 2.13 1.02
CA LEU A 26 -10.99 1.78 -0.28
C LEU A 26 -11.46 2.73 -1.38
N ASP A 27 -12.74 3.10 -1.35
CA ASP A 27 -13.31 4.02 -2.33
C ASP A 27 -12.71 5.42 -2.23
N ASN A 28 -12.26 5.80 -1.05
CA ASN A 28 -11.69 7.12 -0.79
C ASN A 28 -10.18 7.06 -0.58
N LEU A 29 -9.52 6.08 -1.19
CA LEU A 29 -8.09 5.86 -1.02
C LEU A 29 -7.29 7.11 -1.41
N ASN A 30 -6.45 7.55 -0.50
CA ASN A 30 -5.58 8.72 -0.70
C ASN A 30 -4.30 8.54 0.12
N PRO A 31 -3.29 9.42 -0.04
CA PRO A 31 -2.03 9.25 0.67
C PRO A 31 -2.13 9.24 2.20
N LYS A 32 -3.20 9.81 2.74
CA LYS A 32 -3.41 9.84 4.19
C LYS A 32 -4.11 8.59 4.72
N THR A 33 -4.63 7.74 3.83
CA THR A 33 -5.33 6.51 4.23
C THR A 33 -4.36 5.58 4.93
N GLU A 34 -4.72 5.11 6.12
CA GLU A 34 -3.94 4.14 6.88
C GLU A 34 -4.50 2.75 6.67
N PHE A 35 -3.63 1.78 6.43
CA PHE A 35 -4.06 0.42 6.11
C PHE A 35 -4.83 -0.24 7.24
N ILE A 36 -4.39 -0.06 8.47
CA ILE A 36 -5.03 -0.71 9.61
C ILE A 36 -6.21 0.09 10.12
N LYS A 37 -6.05 1.40 10.27
CA LYS A 37 -7.11 2.25 10.84
C LYS A 37 -8.24 2.54 9.86
N ASP A 38 -7.91 2.89 8.64
CA ASP A 38 -8.91 3.35 7.66
C ASP A 38 -9.47 2.22 6.82
N LEU A 39 -8.63 1.29 6.41
CA LEU A 39 -9.06 0.15 5.60
C LEU A 39 -9.40 -1.06 6.45
N GLU A 40 -9.09 -1.02 7.73
CA GLU A 40 -9.32 -2.08 8.70
C GLU A 40 -8.71 -3.41 8.24
N ILE A 41 -7.52 -3.33 7.67
CA ILE A 41 -6.75 -4.52 7.31
C ILE A 41 -6.16 -5.10 8.60
N ASN A 42 -6.32 -6.40 8.79
CA ASN A 42 -5.72 -7.08 9.93
C ASN A 42 -4.19 -6.95 9.82
N SER A 43 -3.54 -6.64 10.94
CA SER A 43 -2.08 -6.45 10.94
C SER A 43 -1.31 -7.68 10.45
N ALA A 44 -1.86 -8.87 10.71
CA ALA A 44 -1.25 -10.11 10.20
C ALA A 44 -1.30 -10.18 8.68
N ASN A 45 -2.33 -9.63 8.07
CA ASN A 45 -2.49 -9.61 6.61
C ASN A 45 -1.65 -8.50 5.96
N LEU A 46 -1.20 -7.52 6.73
CA LEU A 46 -0.39 -6.44 6.18
C LEU A 46 0.93 -6.96 5.60
N VAL A 47 1.49 -8.01 6.20
CA VAL A 47 2.69 -8.66 5.68
C VAL A 47 2.41 -9.21 4.29
N ASP A 48 1.25 -9.84 4.10
CA ASP A 48 0.85 -10.38 2.79
C ASP A 48 0.70 -9.26 1.75
N VAL A 49 0.14 -8.13 2.17
CA VAL A 49 0.02 -6.96 1.30
C VAL A 49 1.40 -6.49 0.85
N ILE A 50 2.35 -6.43 1.77
CA ILE A 50 3.71 -5.98 1.46
C ILE A 50 4.38 -6.95 0.48
N LEU A 51 4.19 -8.25 0.67
CA LEU A 51 4.74 -9.25 -0.24
C LEU A 51 4.13 -9.12 -1.64
N ASP A 52 2.84 -8.86 -1.71
CA ASP A 52 2.17 -8.62 -3.00
C ASP A 52 2.71 -7.37 -3.69
N VAL A 53 3.02 -6.34 -2.91
CA VAL A 53 3.62 -5.11 -3.44
C VAL A 53 5.00 -5.41 -4.03
N GLU A 54 5.80 -6.20 -3.34
CA GLU A 54 7.12 -6.57 -3.83
C GLU A 54 7.02 -7.31 -5.18
N ASP A 55 6.05 -8.21 -5.28
CA ASP A 55 5.83 -8.97 -6.52
C ASP A 55 5.33 -8.08 -7.65
N GLU A 56 4.37 -7.20 -7.35
CA GLU A 56 3.74 -6.37 -8.37
C GLU A 56 4.73 -5.37 -8.97
N PHE A 57 5.60 -4.80 -8.16
CA PHE A 57 6.52 -3.77 -8.60
C PHE A 57 7.94 -4.28 -8.84
N ASP A 58 8.18 -5.57 -8.58
CA ASP A 58 9.49 -6.20 -8.70
C ASP A 58 10.54 -5.43 -7.89
N ILE A 59 10.22 -5.21 -6.63
CA ILE A 59 11.09 -4.50 -5.69
C ILE A 59 11.26 -5.32 -4.42
N ARG A 60 12.22 -4.92 -3.59
CA ARG A 60 12.45 -5.56 -2.31
C ARG A 60 12.25 -4.53 -1.19
N ILE A 61 11.44 -4.89 -0.21
CA ILE A 61 11.15 -4.04 0.94
C ILE A 61 11.82 -4.62 2.17
N GLU A 62 12.67 -3.83 2.80
CA GLU A 62 13.39 -4.25 4.00
C GLU A 62 12.47 -4.19 5.23
N ASN A 63 12.85 -4.90 6.30
CA ASN A 63 12.02 -4.96 7.52
C ASN A 63 11.73 -3.58 8.12
N ASP A 64 12.72 -2.71 8.17
CA ASP A 64 12.53 -1.37 8.70
C ASP A 64 11.61 -0.52 7.82
N GLU A 65 11.60 -0.79 6.52
CA GLU A 65 10.69 -0.14 5.59
C GLU A 65 9.26 -0.65 5.77
N MET A 66 9.11 -1.94 6.02
CA MET A 66 7.80 -2.54 6.31
C MET A 66 7.15 -1.86 7.50
N GLU A 67 7.92 -1.57 8.54
CA GLU A 67 7.41 -0.93 9.73
C GLU A 67 6.90 0.49 9.47
N LYS A 68 7.38 1.12 8.41
CA LYS A 68 6.95 2.46 8.02
C LYS A 68 5.76 2.45 7.08
N MET A 69 5.45 1.31 6.47
CA MET A 69 4.37 1.20 5.49
C MET A 69 3.00 1.04 6.16
N LEU A 70 2.63 2.02 6.96
CA LEU A 70 1.36 2.02 7.68
C LEU A 70 0.28 2.84 6.97
N SER A 71 0.67 3.63 5.98
CA SER A 71 -0.27 4.44 5.20
C SER A 71 0.04 4.31 3.72
N VAL A 72 -0.94 4.70 2.90
CA VAL A 72 -0.77 4.71 1.44
C VAL A 72 0.38 5.64 1.05
N GLY A 73 0.47 6.81 1.68
CA GLY A 73 1.53 7.77 1.39
C GLY A 73 2.92 7.24 1.69
N ALA A 74 3.08 6.59 2.84
CA ALA A 74 4.36 6.00 3.21
C ALA A 74 4.75 4.90 2.22
N SER A 75 3.80 4.06 1.84
CA SER A 75 4.02 3.01 0.85
C SER A 75 4.39 3.60 -0.50
N LEU A 76 3.69 4.66 -0.91
CA LEU A 76 3.94 5.34 -2.16
C LEU A 76 5.39 5.86 -2.23
N GLU A 77 5.85 6.50 -1.16
CA GLU A 77 7.22 7.02 -1.11
C GLU A 77 8.26 5.90 -1.21
N ILE A 78 8.05 4.82 -0.48
CA ILE A 78 8.98 3.69 -0.49
C ILE A 78 9.01 3.05 -1.88
N ILE A 79 7.85 2.82 -2.47
CA ILE A 79 7.78 2.23 -3.81
C ILE A 79 8.46 3.14 -4.83
N LYS A 80 8.18 4.43 -4.79
CA LYS A 80 8.77 5.38 -5.74
C LYS A 80 10.28 5.46 -5.61
N SER A 81 10.82 5.24 -4.42
CA SER A 81 12.26 5.26 -4.23
C SER A 81 12.96 4.04 -4.83
N LYS A 82 12.22 2.97 -5.07
CA LYS A 82 12.76 1.68 -5.54
C LYS A 82 12.49 1.41 -7.02
N ILE A 83 11.42 1.94 -7.57
CA ILE A 83 11.14 1.81 -9.00
C ILE A 83 11.78 2.99 -9.74
N LYS A 84 12.02 2.80 -11.03
CA LYS A 84 12.64 3.87 -11.83
C LYS A 84 11.73 4.28 -12.96
#